data_1319cd744ce8acce2af777cdd844009e
#
_entry.id   1319cd744ce8acce2af777cdd844009e
#
_cell.length_a   1.000
_cell.length_b   1.000
_cell.length_c   1.000
_cell.angle_alpha   90.00
_cell.angle_beta   90.00
_cell.angle_gamma   90.00
#
_symmetry.space_group_name_H-M   'P 1'
#
loop_
_entity.id
_entity.type
_entity.pdbx_description
1 polymer ?
#
loop_
_entity_poly.entity_id
_entity_poly.type
_entity_poly.pdbx_seq_one_letter_code
_entity_poly.pdbx_strand_id
1 'polypeptide(L)'
;VYDGETKLEKLTVPANVKFDAEAVYSDKLTLEWDEVPGAASYTVAWWADGTEEKDATVAEGITSASYLLKELEAGTEYHAKVKACRYNNPGYDSDYSAVVSQKTDIAPVQAGIVVSKVLATSSTLTVEWARADGQACVNSSAQVYHVKLYSDAECKDLFVGWNASNVFGITAGNRFRFTFSGLAPATTYYVCVDDKTNDFFSDPLAYATAAAGPQAGATAPGSAKAGDILLAEDFSKVIHGGDIANFAAGYYPPSSNRGTYAAASGDNPSGFSATRCTANEFDLFSGGGVAAPYTEGTGLSGWGKSGNIAGRPGYVKMGAGSAAASLYTPELTALPDAATVKVRFSAQAYSEKYDGSGADAGKILVKAVRGAVLGAKGAITGTVTEVSAADPVDISAAKARFREFEATLTNVTPDCRIVISTSEKRALLDNVVVTCTAITPATKPAAPGGVSFDAAAAADRLTLKWNAVPDATSYTVAYWKGSASAPESEYAYKTGIASTATSQELTNLESNTSYWAKVKAVGSLDSDWSETANATTMDSGGEPLLPTADLLDVVFRNDGSAMDNSSSATPVRRMPSSRP
;
A
#
# COMPACT_ATOMS: atom_id res chain seq x y z
N VAL A 1 -11.00 -8.90 30.98
CA VAL A 1 -11.00 -8.21 29.69
C VAL A 1 -10.48 -9.18 28.65
N TYR A 2 -11.10 -9.23 27.51
CA TYR A 2 -10.74 -10.10 26.38
C TYR A 2 -10.47 -9.22 25.17
N ASP A 3 -9.51 -9.67 24.36
CA ASP A 3 -9.25 -9.15 23.03
C ASP A 3 -9.74 -10.21 22.02
N GLY A 4 -10.95 -10.03 21.56
CA GLY A 4 -11.62 -11.08 20.80
C GLY A 4 -11.91 -12.33 21.66
N GLU A 5 -11.41 -13.49 21.27
CA GLU A 5 -11.61 -14.75 21.97
C GLU A 5 -10.51 -15.08 23.00
N THR A 6 -9.45 -14.26 23.08
CA THR A 6 -8.29 -14.54 23.94
C THR A 6 -8.37 -13.73 25.23
N LYS A 7 -8.18 -14.40 26.37
CA LYS A 7 -8.06 -13.74 27.67
C LYS A 7 -6.78 -12.88 27.66
N LEU A 8 -6.93 -11.57 27.92
CA LEU A 8 -5.79 -10.68 28.05
C LEU A 8 -4.96 -11.08 29.29
N GLU A 9 -3.69 -11.33 29.07
CA GLU A 9 -2.71 -11.56 30.12
C GLU A 9 -1.80 -10.34 30.27
N LYS A 10 -1.21 -10.17 31.44
CA LYS A 10 -0.24 -9.14 31.71
C LYS A 10 0.97 -9.32 30.79
N LEU A 11 1.50 -8.22 30.24
CA LEU A 11 2.70 -8.28 29.41
C LEU A 11 3.90 -8.82 30.22
N THR A 12 4.78 -9.52 29.54
CA THR A 12 6.06 -9.93 30.13
C THR A 12 6.96 -8.70 30.37
N VAL A 13 7.78 -8.78 31.40
CA VAL A 13 8.77 -7.75 31.69
C VAL A 13 9.80 -7.73 30.55
N PRO A 14 10.21 -6.53 30.04
CA PRO A 14 11.27 -6.44 29.06
C PRO A 14 12.54 -7.14 29.54
N ALA A 15 13.08 -8.01 28.69
CA ALA A 15 14.30 -8.76 28.95
C ALA A 15 15.53 -8.05 28.36
N ASN A 16 16.72 -8.48 28.78
CA ASN A 16 18.02 -7.98 28.30
C ASN A 16 18.15 -6.45 28.34
N VAL A 17 17.52 -5.83 29.34
CA VAL A 17 17.65 -4.38 29.55
C VAL A 17 19.09 -4.05 29.89
N LYS A 18 19.67 -3.14 29.12
CA LYS A 18 21.06 -2.70 29.30
C LYS A 18 21.25 -1.31 28.71
N PHE A 19 22.26 -0.62 29.17
CA PHE A 19 22.80 0.51 28.43
C PHE A 19 23.71 0.02 27.29
N ASP A 20 23.66 0.71 26.14
CA ASP A 20 24.61 0.49 25.05
C ASP A 20 26.01 0.92 25.49
N ALA A 21 26.87 -0.04 25.79
CA ALA A 21 28.23 0.22 26.28
C ALA A 21 29.13 0.87 25.21
N GLU A 22 28.77 0.79 23.94
CA GLU A 22 29.52 1.41 22.84
C GLU A 22 29.05 2.84 22.55
N ALA A 23 27.95 3.29 23.16
CA ALA A 23 27.36 4.62 22.99
C ALA A 23 27.24 5.36 24.34
N VAL A 24 28.28 5.33 25.13
CA VAL A 24 28.40 6.12 26.38
C VAL A 24 29.00 7.49 26.06
N TYR A 25 28.26 8.54 26.40
CA TYR A 25 28.64 9.93 26.18
C TYR A 25 28.61 10.70 27.50
N SER A 26 29.16 11.88 27.50
CA SER A 26 29.15 12.74 28.69
C SER A 26 27.78 13.35 29.02
N ASP A 27 26.88 13.42 28.07
CA ASP A 27 25.56 14.09 28.17
C ASP A 27 24.36 13.21 27.83
N LYS A 28 24.60 11.95 27.46
CA LYS A 28 23.54 11.03 27.02
C LYS A 28 23.97 9.57 27.13
N LEU A 29 22.95 8.70 27.28
CA LEU A 29 23.08 7.25 27.33
C LEU A 29 21.93 6.63 26.52
N THR A 30 22.18 5.52 25.85
CA THR A 30 21.14 4.75 25.16
C THR A 30 20.78 3.53 25.99
N LEU A 31 19.51 3.38 26.37
CA LEU A 31 18.95 2.20 27.01
C LEU A 31 18.32 1.30 25.94
N GLU A 32 18.64 0.00 25.97
CA GLU A 32 18.13 -1.00 25.03
C GLU A 32 17.50 -2.16 25.78
N TRP A 33 16.53 -2.84 25.15
CA TRP A 33 15.87 -4.03 25.68
C TRP A 33 15.31 -4.88 24.55
N ASP A 34 14.90 -6.11 24.86
CA ASP A 34 14.21 -6.96 23.90
C ASP A 34 12.77 -6.50 23.70
N GLU A 35 12.29 -6.61 22.47
CA GLU A 35 10.89 -6.34 22.16
C GLU A 35 9.96 -7.32 22.92
N VAL A 36 8.90 -6.79 23.51
CA VAL A 36 7.89 -7.57 24.21
C VAL A 36 6.69 -7.82 23.28
N PRO A 37 6.38 -9.06 22.94
CA PRO A 37 5.22 -9.38 22.11
C PRO A 37 3.93 -8.82 22.69
N GLY A 38 3.19 -8.07 21.87
CA GLY A 38 1.92 -7.45 22.26
C GLY A 38 2.06 -6.12 23.03
N ALA A 39 3.27 -5.61 23.24
CA ALA A 39 3.48 -4.26 23.72
C ALA A 39 3.11 -3.24 22.62
N ALA A 40 2.33 -2.23 23.00
CA ALA A 40 2.04 -1.10 22.12
C ALA A 40 3.07 0.03 22.26
N SER A 41 3.69 0.11 23.42
CA SER A 41 4.73 1.08 23.74
C SER A 41 5.50 0.65 24.99
N TYR A 42 6.49 1.45 25.37
CA TYR A 42 7.26 1.27 26.60
C TYR A 42 7.26 2.57 27.40
N THR A 43 7.49 2.42 28.70
CA THR A 43 7.78 3.52 29.62
C THR A 43 9.15 3.30 30.21
N VAL A 44 10.05 4.27 30.05
CA VAL A 44 11.40 4.30 30.66
C VAL A 44 11.39 5.28 31.81
N ALA A 45 11.94 4.87 32.94
CA ALA A 45 12.22 5.74 34.08
C ALA A 45 13.72 5.73 34.37
N TRP A 46 14.31 6.92 34.60
CA TRP A 46 15.74 7.03 34.91
C TRP A 46 16.01 8.16 35.91
N TRP A 47 17.09 8.04 36.66
CA TRP A 47 17.51 9.01 37.66
C TRP A 47 19.05 8.95 37.86
N ALA A 48 19.63 10.05 38.31
CA ALA A 48 21.04 10.12 38.65
C ALA A 48 21.31 9.47 40.02
N ASP A 49 22.50 8.95 40.20
CA ASP A 49 22.95 8.50 41.53
C ASP A 49 22.82 9.64 42.57
N GLY A 50 22.33 9.29 43.76
CA GLY A 50 21.99 10.26 44.81
C GLY A 50 20.57 10.85 44.68
N THR A 51 19.85 10.59 43.62
CA THR A 51 18.42 10.91 43.47
C THR A 51 17.58 9.70 43.86
N GLU A 52 16.48 9.90 44.57
CA GLU A 52 15.58 8.79 44.90
C GLU A 52 14.77 8.34 43.67
N GLU A 53 14.55 7.04 43.54
CA GLU A 53 13.80 6.43 42.43
C GLU A 53 12.39 7.03 42.23
N LYS A 54 11.76 7.50 43.31
CA LYS A 54 10.45 8.16 43.24
C LYS A 54 10.45 9.49 42.47
N ASP A 55 11.63 10.11 42.34
CA ASP A 55 11.85 11.38 41.64
C ASP A 55 12.45 11.16 40.25
N ALA A 56 12.37 9.92 39.72
CA ALA A 56 12.85 9.56 38.40
C ALA A 56 12.19 10.38 37.29
N THR A 57 12.97 10.74 36.30
CA THR A 57 12.43 11.25 35.04
C THR A 57 11.78 10.10 34.28
N VAL A 58 10.62 10.34 33.70
CA VAL A 58 9.84 9.31 33.01
C VAL A 58 9.53 9.72 31.57
N ALA A 59 9.81 8.83 30.64
CA ALA A 59 9.38 8.94 29.25
C ALA A 59 8.37 7.84 28.93
N GLU A 60 7.24 8.21 28.35
CA GLU A 60 6.17 7.30 28.00
C GLU A 60 5.92 7.26 26.49
N GLY A 61 5.22 6.22 26.02
CA GLY A 61 4.83 6.11 24.63
C GLY A 61 6.00 5.79 23.68
N ILE A 62 7.07 5.19 24.18
CA ILE A 62 8.22 4.77 23.38
C ILE A 62 7.82 3.54 22.58
N THR A 63 8.00 3.57 21.26
CA THR A 63 7.59 2.48 20.36
C THR A 63 8.76 1.66 19.81
N SER A 64 10.00 2.02 20.16
CA SER A 64 11.20 1.27 19.84
C SER A 64 11.67 0.49 21.08
N ALA A 65 12.44 -0.57 20.87
CA ALA A 65 13.10 -1.31 21.94
C ALA A 65 14.39 -0.62 22.42
N SER A 66 14.49 0.67 22.25
CA SER A 66 15.57 1.52 22.74
C SER A 66 15.09 2.93 23.04
N TYR A 67 15.80 3.61 23.96
CA TYR A 67 15.53 5.00 24.31
C TYR A 67 16.81 5.76 24.60
N LEU A 68 16.94 6.95 24.01
CA LEU A 68 18.07 7.83 24.25
C LEU A 68 17.75 8.80 25.39
N LEU A 69 18.39 8.60 26.54
CA LEU A 69 18.43 9.54 27.64
C LEU A 69 19.31 10.72 27.23
N LYS A 70 18.85 11.94 27.44
CA LYS A 70 19.53 13.19 27.03
C LYS A 70 19.66 14.14 28.19
N GLU A 71 20.49 15.15 28.00
CA GLU A 71 20.72 16.22 28.98
C GLU A 71 21.17 15.69 30.33
N LEU A 72 22.04 14.66 30.28
CA LEU A 72 22.64 14.05 31.45
C LEU A 72 23.89 14.83 31.91
N GLU A 73 24.21 14.73 33.19
CA GLU A 73 25.45 15.30 33.74
C GLU A 73 26.64 14.40 33.46
N ALA A 74 27.75 14.99 33.06
CA ALA A 74 28.99 14.28 32.76
C ALA A 74 29.60 13.62 34.01
N GLY A 75 30.15 12.42 33.83
CA GLY A 75 30.78 11.67 34.89
C GLY A 75 29.82 11.21 36.00
N THR A 76 28.52 11.18 35.73
CA THR A 76 27.45 10.85 36.67
C THR A 76 26.90 9.45 36.38
N GLU A 77 26.69 8.65 37.42
CA GLU A 77 26.04 7.35 37.27
C GLU A 77 24.51 7.54 37.17
N TYR A 78 23.92 6.95 36.17
CA TYR A 78 22.47 6.93 35.96
C TYR A 78 21.92 5.53 36.09
N HIS A 79 20.76 5.43 36.69
CA HIS A 79 19.96 4.24 36.86
C HIS A 79 18.76 4.31 35.96
N ALA A 80 18.36 3.18 35.34
CA ALA A 80 17.19 3.14 34.49
C ALA A 80 16.46 1.80 34.59
N LYS A 81 15.16 1.83 34.32
CA LYS A 81 14.30 0.66 34.20
C LYS A 81 13.23 0.92 33.15
N VAL A 82 12.68 -0.15 32.57
CA VAL A 82 11.68 -0.06 31.53
C VAL A 82 10.53 -1.03 31.78
N LYS A 83 9.30 -0.64 31.40
CA LYS A 83 8.15 -1.53 31.37
C LYS A 83 7.49 -1.49 30.00
N ALA A 84 6.85 -2.59 29.62
CA ALA A 84 6.04 -2.70 28.43
C ALA A 84 4.59 -2.27 28.73
N CYS A 85 4.00 -1.50 27.84
CA CYS A 85 2.66 -0.94 28.00
C CYS A 85 1.72 -1.45 26.90
N ARG A 86 0.50 -1.78 27.31
CA ARG A 86 -0.56 -2.24 26.41
C ARG A 86 -1.51 -1.09 26.06
N TYR A 87 -1.81 -0.98 24.79
CA TYR A 87 -2.69 0.09 24.28
C TYR A 87 -4.06 0.07 25.00
N ASN A 88 -4.44 1.20 25.59
CA ASN A 88 -5.71 1.40 26.33
C ASN A 88 -6.02 0.40 27.46
N ASN A 89 -5.06 -0.39 27.92
CA ASN A 89 -5.26 -1.38 28.97
C ASN A 89 -4.10 -1.39 30.00
N PRO A 90 -3.88 -0.31 30.76
CA PRO A 90 -2.71 -0.18 31.65
C PRO A 90 -2.68 -1.22 32.79
N GLY A 91 -3.82 -1.82 33.13
CA GLY A 91 -3.87 -2.93 34.10
C GLY A 91 -3.20 -4.23 33.63
N TYR A 92 -2.82 -4.29 32.34
CA TYR A 92 -2.12 -5.42 31.73
C TYR A 92 -0.71 -5.05 31.26
N ASP A 93 -0.20 -3.87 31.64
CA ASP A 93 1.20 -3.52 31.47
C ASP A 93 2.10 -4.49 32.24
N SER A 94 3.34 -4.62 31.81
CA SER A 94 4.34 -5.38 32.58
C SER A 94 4.69 -4.64 33.88
N ASP A 95 5.33 -5.36 34.79
CA ASP A 95 6.13 -4.71 35.82
C ASP A 95 7.37 -4.05 35.18
N TYR A 96 8.00 -3.16 35.91
CA TYR A 96 9.30 -2.64 35.47
C TYR A 96 10.37 -3.74 35.50
N SER A 97 11.33 -3.63 34.60
CA SER A 97 12.55 -4.43 34.61
C SER A 97 13.35 -4.24 35.90
N ALA A 98 14.35 -5.09 36.09
CA ALA A 98 15.41 -4.78 37.03
C ALA A 98 16.07 -3.44 36.63
N VAL A 99 16.58 -2.73 37.63
CA VAL A 99 17.33 -1.49 37.42
C VAL A 99 18.69 -1.84 36.82
N VAL A 100 19.07 -1.11 35.79
CA VAL A 100 20.44 -1.15 35.20
C VAL A 100 21.09 0.20 35.39
N SER A 101 22.42 0.23 35.45
CA SER A 101 23.16 1.45 35.71
C SER A 101 24.30 1.61 34.70
N GLN A 102 24.58 2.86 34.38
CA GLN A 102 25.69 3.26 33.53
C GLN A 102 26.17 4.65 33.91
N LYS A 103 27.48 4.79 34.01
CA LYS A 103 28.11 6.10 34.22
C LYS A 103 28.29 6.79 32.87
N THR A 104 27.94 8.08 32.80
CA THR A 104 28.27 8.93 31.65
C THR A 104 29.78 9.16 31.60
N ASP A 105 30.31 9.38 30.40
CA ASP A 105 31.71 9.75 30.24
C ASP A 105 32.01 11.08 30.92
N ILE A 106 33.29 11.24 31.32
CA ILE A 106 33.79 12.54 31.72
C ILE A 106 33.86 13.42 30.48
N ALA A 107 33.26 14.60 30.53
CA ALA A 107 33.31 15.53 29.41
C ALA A 107 34.77 15.71 28.95
N PRO A 108 35.10 15.46 27.68
CA PRO A 108 36.43 15.66 27.18
C PRO A 108 36.83 17.12 27.35
N VAL A 109 38.05 17.35 27.83
CA VAL A 109 38.61 18.69 28.09
C VAL A 109 38.86 19.47 26.77
N GLN A 110 38.74 18.83 25.62
CA GLN A 110 38.85 19.44 24.29
C GLN A 110 37.50 19.65 23.66
N ALA A 111 37.24 20.89 23.27
CA ALA A 111 36.09 21.25 22.46
C ALA A 111 36.14 20.49 21.12
N GLY A 112 35.45 19.39 21.03
CA GLY A 112 35.34 18.51 19.86
C GLY A 112 33.95 18.50 19.24
N ILE A 113 33.73 17.54 18.39
CA ILE A 113 32.43 17.22 17.81
C ILE A 113 31.89 15.97 18.50
N VAL A 114 30.63 16.00 18.92
CA VAL A 114 29.89 14.83 19.43
C VAL A 114 28.90 14.38 18.38
N VAL A 115 29.06 13.15 17.89
CA VAL A 115 28.17 12.52 16.90
C VAL A 115 27.24 11.56 17.61
N SER A 116 25.98 11.57 17.22
CA SER A 116 24.92 10.77 17.82
C SER A 116 24.17 9.97 16.77
N LYS A 117 23.76 8.76 17.14
CA LYS A 117 22.86 7.92 16.36
C LYS A 117 21.44 8.53 16.37
N VAL A 118 20.78 8.56 15.23
CA VAL A 118 19.42 9.08 15.12
C VAL A 118 18.47 8.01 14.59
N LEU A 119 18.78 7.42 13.44
CA LEU A 119 18.01 6.35 12.83
C LEU A 119 18.91 5.47 11.98
N ALA A 120 18.66 4.17 12.04
CA ALA A 120 19.17 3.20 11.09
C ALA A 120 18.01 2.49 10.40
N THR A 121 18.09 2.39 9.06
CA THR A 121 17.27 1.47 8.26
C THR A 121 18.16 0.37 7.73
N SER A 122 17.60 -0.56 6.94
CA SER A 122 18.39 -1.61 6.30
C SER A 122 19.45 -1.10 5.32
N SER A 123 19.33 0.16 4.87
CA SER A 123 20.24 0.75 3.88
C SER A 123 20.71 2.17 4.19
N THR A 124 20.31 2.73 5.32
CA THR A 124 20.66 4.10 5.69
C THR A 124 21.10 4.23 7.14
N LEU A 125 21.99 5.18 7.41
CA LEU A 125 22.34 5.61 8.76
C LEU A 125 22.19 7.13 8.85
N THR A 126 21.38 7.59 9.77
CA THR A 126 21.23 9.01 10.07
C THR A 126 21.97 9.33 11.37
N VAL A 127 22.84 10.30 11.29
CA VAL A 127 23.60 10.82 12.44
C VAL A 127 23.29 12.29 12.66
N GLU A 128 23.50 12.71 13.89
CA GLU A 128 23.40 14.11 14.30
C GLU A 128 24.68 14.47 15.05
N TRP A 129 25.18 15.68 14.88
CA TRP A 129 26.33 16.13 15.64
C TRP A 129 26.12 17.54 16.19
N ALA A 130 26.85 17.82 17.26
CA ALA A 130 26.92 19.10 17.91
C ALA A 130 28.37 19.35 18.35
N ARG A 131 28.67 20.58 18.65
CA ARG A 131 29.94 20.93 19.31
C ARG A 131 29.89 20.51 20.79
N ALA A 132 30.95 19.89 21.27
CA ALA A 132 31.06 19.46 22.67
C ALA A 132 31.05 20.64 23.67
N ASP A 133 31.46 21.83 23.22
CA ASP A 133 31.44 23.06 24.01
C ASP A 133 30.07 23.73 24.10
N GLY A 134 29.01 23.13 23.51
CA GLY A 134 27.66 23.65 23.49
C GLY A 134 27.46 24.89 22.62
N GLN A 135 28.49 25.38 21.93
CA GLN A 135 28.39 26.49 21.02
C GLN A 135 27.58 26.07 19.78
N ALA A 136 26.91 27.03 19.16
CA ALA A 136 26.18 26.78 17.94
C ALA A 136 27.11 26.29 16.83
N CYS A 137 26.73 25.21 16.15
CA CYS A 137 27.30 24.90 14.87
C CYS A 137 26.83 25.98 13.89
N VAL A 138 27.74 26.78 13.39
CA VAL A 138 27.41 27.93 12.53
C VAL A 138 27.23 27.42 11.11
N ASN A 139 26.05 27.65 10.56
CA ASN A 139 25.77 27.39 9.15
C ASN A 139 26.27 28.60 8.31
N SER A 140 27.55 28.62 8.04
CA SER A 140 28.13 29.65 7.19
C SER A 140 29.09 29.02 6.19
N SER A 141 29.33 29.70 5.10
CA SER A 141 30.36 29.32 4.12
C SER A 141 31.78 29.30 4.71
N ALA A 142 31.93 29.80 5.92
CA ALA A 142 33.21 29.82 6.66
C ALA A 142 33.39 28.57 7.54
N GLN A 143 32.34 27.81 7.85
CA GLN A 143 32.43 26.63 8.68
C GLN A 143 32.09 25.38 7.87
N VAL A 144 33.04 24.49 7.69
CA VAL A 144 32.97 23.32 6.84
C VAL A 144 33.04 22.05 7.68
N TYR A 145 31.95 21.30 7.74
CA TYR A 145 31.93 19.96 8.30
C TYR A 145 32.15 18.92 7.20
N HIS A 146 33.01 17.97 7.46
CA HIS A 146 33.17 16.79 6.65
C HIS A 146 32.60 15.60 7.43
N VAL A 147 31.61 14.95 6.85
CA VAL A 147 30.99 13.75 7.43
C VAL A 147 31.46 12.55 6.64
N LYS A 148 32.10 11.61 7.30
CA LYS A 148 32.78 10.48 6.67
C LYS A 148 32.24 9.17 7.23
N LEU A 149 32.18 8.14 6.39
CA LEU A 149 31.78 6.79 6.74
C LEU A 149 32.93 5.82 6.43
N TYR A 150 33.23 4.96 7.39
CA TYR A 150 34.29 3.98 7.27
C TYR A 150 33.76 2.57 7.50
N SER A 151 34.43 1.58 6.92
CA SER A 151 34.15 0.16 7.14
C SER A 151 34.88 -0.45 8.34
N ASP A 152 35.88 0.26 8.88
CA ASP A 152 36.73 -0.20 9.98
C ASP A 152 36.75 0.80 11.14
N ALA A 153 37.04 0.27 12.34
CA ALA A 153 37.05 1.04 13.58
C ALA A 153 38.21 2.04 13.66
N GLU A 154 39.30 1.79 12.95
CA GLU A 154 40.48 2.65 12.89
C GLU A 154 40.30 3.81 11.90
N CYS A 155 39.14 3.87 11.19
CA CYS A 155 38.83 4.88 10.20
C CYS A 155 39.89 5.01 9.10
N LYS A 156 40.42 3.88 8.63
CA LYS A 156 41.39 3.80 7.53
C LYS A 156 40.75 3.58 6.20
N ASP A 157 39.75 2.68 6.15
CA ASP A 157 39.04 2.30 4.93
C ASP A 157 37.79 3.16 4.76
N LEU A 158 37.95 4.27 4.06
CA LEU A 158 36.82 5.17 3.74
C LEU A 158 35.81 4.45 2.86
N PHE A 159 34.64 4.15 3.41
CA PHE A 159 33.60 3.42 2.68
C PHE A 159 32.93 4.29 1.60
N VAL A 160 32.66 5.54 1.93
CA VAL A 160 32.10 6.49 0.97
C VAL A 160 32.82 7.81 1.17
N GLY A 161 33.46 8.28 0.10
CA GLY A 161 34.10 9.59 0.10
C GLY A 161 33.07 10.72 0.10
N TRP A 162 32.27 10.81 1.14
CA TRP A 162 31.44 11.96 1.37
C TRP A 162 32.33 13.12 1.78
N ASN A 163 32.87 13.78 0.79
CA ASN A 163 33.46 15.08 0.99
C ASN A 163 32.32 16.09 1.00
N ALA A 164 31.49 16.03 2.03
CA ALA A 164 30.43 16.99 2.22
C ALA A 164 31.03 18.30 2.71
N SER A 165 31.70 19.00 1.80
CA SER A 165 31.90 20.41 1.96
C SER A 165 30.52 21.05 1.94
N ASN A 166 30.12 21.64 3.06
CA ASN A 166 28.83 22.27 3.24
C ASN A 166 27.65 21.32 3.55
N VAL A 167 27.77 20.50 4.57
CA VAL A 167 26.62 19.83 5.17
C VAL A 167 25.81 20.88 5.91
N PHE A 168 24.62 21.17 5.38
CA PHE A 168 23.70 22.10 6.00
C PHE A 168 22.82 21.35 6.96
N GLY A 169 22.95 21.73 8.20
CA GLY A 169 22.15 21.16 9.26
C GLY A 169 20.87 21.92 9.46
N ILE A 170 19.96 21.23 10.08
CA ILE A 170 18.79 21.82 10.65
C ILE A 170 19.21 22.40 11.98
N THR A 171 19.06 23.67 12.07
CA THR A 171 19.22 24.37 13.33
C THR A 171 17.97 24.21 14.20
N ALA A 172 17.82 23.03 14.83
CA ALA A 172 17.08 22.98 16.06
C ALA A 172 18.11 22.76 17.16
N GLY A 173 18.39 23.75 17.94
CA GLY A 173 19.29 23.62 19.08
C GLY A 173 20.74 23.34 18.75
N ASN A 174 21.32 24.05 17.78
CA ASN A 174 22.77 24.00 17.50
C ASN A 174 23.33 22.67 16.98
N ARG A 175 22.52 21.84 16.31
CA ARG A 175 22.90 20.52 15.82
C ARG A 175 22.78 20.40 14.31
N PHE A 176 23.59 19.54 13.73
CA PHE A 176 23.55 19.17 12.32
C PHE A 176 23.18 17.71 12.18
N ARG A 177 22.62 17.35 11.04
CA ARG A 177 22.18 16.00 10.76
C ARG A 177 22.57 15.61 9.35
N PHE A 178 22.94 14.34 9.17
CA PHE A 178 23.28 13.76 7.89
C PHE A 178 22.78 12.31 7.77
N THR A 179 22.45 11.88 6.57
CA THR A 179 22.06 10.49 6.29
C THR A 179 22.96 9.91 5.21
N PHE A 180 23.62 8.83 5.56
CA PHE A 180 24.25 7.94 4.60
C PHE A 180 23.22 6.99 4.03
N SER A 181 23.33 6.66 2.74
CA SER A 181 22.40 5.75 2.04
C SER A 181 23.17 4.78 1.15
N GLY A 182 22.47 3.74 0.65
CA GLY A 182 23.08 2.70 -0.18
C GLY A 182 23.97 1.74 0.59
N LEU A 183 23.72 1.59 1.88
CA LEU A 183 24.48 0.75 2.79
C LEU A 183 23.98 -0.70 2.76
N ALA A 184 24.84 -1.64 3.11
CA ALA A 184 24.45 -3.04 3.28
C ALA A 184 23.65 -3.23 4.59
N PRO A 185 22.63 -4.08 4.62
CA PRO A 185 21.88 -4.35 5.85
C PRO A 185 22.69 -5.12 6.88
N ALA A 186 22.33 -4.98 8.15
CA ALA A 186 22.98 -5.60 9.31
C ALA A 186 24.51 -5.43 9.32
N THR A 187 25.00 -4.29 8.86
CA THR A 187 26.43 -4.00 8.71
C THR A 187 26.82 -2.83 9.59
N THR A 188 27.87 -3.00 10.38
CA THR A 188 28.42 -1.92 11.21
C THR A 188 29.36 -1.04 10.38
N TYR A 189 29.15 0.24 10.48
CA TYR A 189 29.98 1.29 9.91
C TYR A 189 30.46 2.22 11.01
N TYR A 190 31.49 3.01 10.71
CA TYR A 190 32.05 3.98 11.66
C TYR A 190 31.94 5.38 11.07
N VAL A 191 31.29 6.27 11.81
CA VAL A 191 31.04 7.64 11.38
C VAL A 191 31.98 8.59 12.10
N CYS A 192 32.64 9.43 11.33
CA CYS A 192 33.49 10.52 11.85
C CYS A 192 32.99 11.85 11.26
N VAL A 193 33.05 12.89 12.05
CA VAL A 193 32.75 14.27 11.63
C VAL A 193 33.93 15.16 11.95
N ASP A 194 34.41 15.89 10.95
CA ASP A 194 35.47 16.86 11.07
C ASP A 194 34.94 18.28 10.91
N ASP A 195 35.25 19.18 11.80
CA ASP A 195 35.10 20.63 11.61
C ASP A 195 36.43 21.20 11.13
N LYS A 196 36.56 21.41 9.84
CA LYS A 196 37.80 21.88 9.22
C LYS A 196 38.12 23.34 9.53
N THR A 197 37.16 24.10 10.01
CA THR A 197 37.36 25.52 10.34
C THR A 197 38.06 25.68 11.70
N ASN A 198 37.70 24.81 12.65
CA ASN A 198 38.20 24.86 14.01
C ASN A 198 39.18 23.71 14.34
N ASP A 199 39.47 22.87 13.36
CA ASP A 199 40.33 21.67 13.51
C ASP A 199 39.83 20.69 14.60
N PHE A 200 38.51 20.54 14.71
CA PHE A 200 37.88 19.60 15.63
C PHE A 200 37.53 18.30 14.92
N PHE A 201 37.70 17.21 15.65
CA PHE A 201 37.36 15.86 15.19
C PHE A 201 36.37 15.21 16.15
N SER A 202 35.48 14.39 15.63
CA SER A 202 34.73 13.45 16.46
C SER A 202 35.49 12.15 16.64
N ASP A 203 35.26 11.47 17.76
CA ASP A 203 35.58 10.06 17.86
C ASP A 203 34.76 9.25 16.84
N PRO A 204 35.28 8.09 16.36
CA PRO A 204 34.54 7.20 15.50
C PRO A 204 33.28 6.68 16.21
N LEU A 205 32.13 6.91 15.63
CA LEU A 205 30.86 6.36 16.10
C LEU A 205 30.52 5.05 15.36
N ALA A 206 30.62 3.92 16.04
CA ALA A 206 30.14 2.65 15.51
C ALA A 206 28.61 2.67 15.38
N TYR A 207 28.11 2.41 14.16
CA TYR A 207 26.69 2.44 13.89
C TYR A 207 26.30 1.36 12.89
N ALA A 208 25.44 0.43 13.29
CA ALA A 208 24.96 -0.63 12.43
C ALA A 208 23.68 -0.23 11.71
N THR A 209 23.59 -0.62 10.44
CA THR A 209 22.30 -0.62 9.72
C THR A 209 21.38 -1.67 10.32
N ALA A 210 20.08 -1.47 10.19
CA ALA A 210 19.08 -2.48 10.55
C ALA A 210 19.25 -3.73 9.67
N ALA A 211 18.73 -4.85 10.15
CA ALA A 211 18.61 -6.06 9.32
C ALA A 211 17.72 -5.79 8.10
N ALA A 212 17.93 -6.57 7.04
CA ALA A 212 17.02 -6.53 5.90
C ALA A 212 15.59 -6.85 6.36
N GLY A 213 14.65 -6.09 5.85
CA GLY A 213 13.22 -6.31 6.10
C GLY A 213 12.75 -7.68 5.64
N PRO A 214 11.52 -8.07 5.97
CA PRO A 214 10.93 -9.31 5.52
C PRO A 214 10.92 -9.37 3.99
N GLN A 215 11.07 -10.56 3.43
CA GLN A 215 11.03 -10.80 1.99
C GLN A 215 9.71 -11.49 1.61
N ALA A 216 9.25 -11.28 0.37
CA ALA A 216 8.10 -12.00 -0.15
C ALA A 216 8.39 -13.51 -0.18
N GLY A 217 7.53 -14.29 0.45
CA GLY A 217 7.66 -15.74 0.55
C GLY A 217 6.99 -16.48 -0.61
N ALA A 218 5.90 -15.93 -1.16
CA ALA A 218 5.16 -16.49 -2.28
C ALA A 218 5.25 -15.54 -3.47
N THR A 219 5.93 -15.95 -4.53
CA THR A 219 6.13 -15.14 -5.76
C THR A 219 5.55 -15.79 -7.01
N ALA A 220 5.38 -17.11 -7.02
CA ALA A 220 4.77 -17.80 -8.15
C ALA A 220 3.25 -17.55 -8.18
N PRO A 221 2.66 -17.31 -9.37
CA PRO A 221 1.22 -17.11 -9.49
C PRO A 221 0.41 -18.25 -8.86
N GLY A 222 -0.58 -17.92 -8.08
CA GLY A 222 -1.48 -18.87 -7.44
C GLY A 222 -0.87 -19.73 -6.34
N SER A 223 0.36 -19.44 -5.87
CA SER A 223 1.09 -20.31 -4.91
C SER A 223 0.90 -19.93 -3.45
N ALA A 224 0.35 -18.77 -3.15
CA ALA A 224 0.26 -18.23 -1.81
C ALA A 224 -0.68 -19.04 -0.90
N LYS A 225 -0.32 -19.09 0.37
CA LYS A 225 -1.09 -19.66 1.46
C LYS A 225 -1.31 -18.63 2.56
N ALA A 226 -2.23 -18.91 3.47
CA ALA A 226 -2.39 -18.10 4.67
C ALA A 226 -1.09 -18.09 5.48
N GLY A 227 -0.65 -16.90 5.87
CA GLY A 227 0.62 -16.62 6.53
C GLY A 227 1.74 -16.15 5.60
N ASP A 228 1.61 -16.32 4.29
CA ASP A 228 2.66 -15.94 3.34
C ASP A 228 2.70 -14.41 3.14
N ILE A 229 3.92 -13.89 3.04
CA ILE A 229 4.16 -12.51 2.62
C ILE A 229 4.10 -12.47 1.09
N LEU A 230 3.15 -11.70 0.57
CA LEU A 230 2.91 -11.52 -0.86
C LEU A 230 3.81 -10.43 -1.47
N LEU A 231 4.11 -9.42 -0.67
CA LEU A 231 4.92 -8.28 -1.06
C LEU A 231 5.62 -7.72 0.16
N ALA A 232 6.90 -7.39 0.01
CA ALA A 232 7.66 -6.63 0.99
C ALA A 232 8.55 -5.63 0.24
N GLU A 233 8.48 -4.36 0.64
CA GLU A 233 9.28 -3.26 0.08
C GLU A 233 9.70 -2.33 1.21
N ASP A 234 10.99 -2.27 1.47
CA ASP A 234 11.60 -1.41 2.48
C ASP A 234 12.27 -0.16 1.87
N PHE A 235 12.06 0.08 0.59
CA PHE A 235 12.64 1.17 -0.18
C PHE A 235 14.16 1.33 -0.01
N SER A 236 14.85 0.30 0.47
CA SER A 236 16.30 0.32 0.74
C SER A 236 17.13 0.64 -0.50
N LYS A 237 16.60 0.35 -1.69
CA LYS A 237 17.22 0.68 -2.96
C LYS A 237 16.95 2.11 -3.42
N VAL A 238 16.09 2.84 -2.75
CA VAL A 238 15.88 4.26 -2.97
C VAL A 238 16.96 5.02 -2.22
N ILE A 239 18.10 5.27 -2.89
CA ILE A 239 19.29 5.87 -2.28
C ILE A 239 19.46 7.35 -2.63
N HIS A 240 18.54 7.93 -3.39
CA HIS A 240 18.58 9.29 -3.89
C HIS A 240 17.38 10.11 -3.42
N GLY A 241 17.45 11.40 -3.58
CA GLY A 241 16.32 12.29 -3.31
C GLY A 241 16.45 13.14 -2.07
N GLY A 242 17.62 13.59 -1.79
CA GLY A 242 17.93 14.52 -0.70
C GLY A 242 18.90 13.91 0.27
N ASP A 243 19.90 14.67 0.54
CA ASP A 243 20.97 14.41 1.49
C ASP A 243 20.53 14.52 2.95
N ILE A 244 19.29 14.92 3.18
CA ILE A 244 18.78 15.20 4.49
C ILE A 244 17.61 14.30 4.76
N ALA A 245 17.87 13.15 5.37
CA ALA A 245 16.85 12.42 6.07
C ALA A 245 16.47 13.21 7.29
N ASN A 246 15.73 14.16 7.04
CA ASN A 246 15.16 14.95 8.03
C ASN A 246 13.82 14.33 8.37
N PHE A 247 13.73 13.75 9.53
CA PHE A 247 12.46 13.23 9.99
C PHE A 247 11.38 14.27 10.02
N ALA A 248 11.75 15.48 10.00
CA ALA A 248 10.88 16.59 10.09
C ALA A 248 11.05 17.50 8.93
N ALA A 249 11.67 17.13 7.86
CA ALA A 249 11.82 18.25 7.22
C ALA A 249 12.09 18.63 5.93
N GLY A 250 11.47 19.34 5.49
CA GLY A 250 11.51 20.34 4.51
C GLY A 250 12.60 21.42 4.62
N TYR A 251 13.72 21.18 5.27
CA TYR A 251 14.81 22.11 5.10
C TYR A 251 15.47 21.83 3.76
N TYR A 252 15.24 22.72 2.84
CA TYR A 252 15.90 22.76 1.54
C TYR A 252 17.13 23.64 1.67
N PRO A 253 18.35 23.10 1.68
CA PRO A 253 19.50 23.97 1.55
C PRO A 253 19.37 24.75 0.24
N PRO A 254 19.78 26.02 0.20
CA PRO A 254 19.83 26.79 -1.04
C PRO A 254 20.55 25.98 -2.11
N SER A 255 20.11 26.08 -3.35
CA SER A 255 20.65 25.30 -4.47
C SER A 255 22.16 25.44 -4.68
N SER A 256 22.74 26.52 -4.18
CA SER A 256 24.20 26.78 -4.19
C SER A 256 24.99 25.97 -3.15
N ASN A 257 24.31 25.33 -2.19
CA ASN A 257 24.93 24.78 -1.00
C ASN A 257 24.54 23.31 -0.78
N ARG A 258 24.11 22.62 -1.80
CA ARG A 258 23.84 21.18 -1.76
C ARG A 258 25.15 20.46 -1.78
N GLY A 259 25.42 19.65 -0.75
CA GLY A 259 26.59 18.83 -0.71
C GLY A 259 26.73 18.04 -2.00
N THR A 260 27.87 18.10 -2.63
CA THR A 260 28.15 17.25 -3.79
C THR A 260 28.51 15.87 -3.28
N TYR A 261 27.72 14.87 -3.66
CA TYR A 261 28.13 13.49 -3.55
C TYR A 261 29.32 13.28 -4.49
N ALA A 262 30.51 13.34 -3.96
CA ALA A 262 31.68 12.84 -4.66
C ALA A 262 31.66 11.32 -4.49
N ALA A 263 30.99 10.61 -5.39
CA ALA A 263 31.25 9.19 -5.57
C ALA A 263 32.74 9.06 -5.82
N ALA A 264 33.45 8.34 -4.97
CA ALA A 264 34.77 7.86 -5.29
C ALA A 264 34.67 7.18 -6.65
N SER A 265 35.54 7.54 -7.58
CA SER A 265 35.52 7.04 -8.94
C SER A 265 35.58 5.52 -8.91
N GLY A 266 34.48 4.83 -9.20
CA GLY A 266 34.37 3.38 -9.25
C GLY A 266 33.12 2.80 -8.61
N ASP A 267 32.57 3.41 -7.57
CA ASP A 267 31.44 2.89 -6.80
C ASP A 267 30.15 3.69 -7.02
N ASN A 268 29.78 3.80 -8.26
CA ASN A 268 28.43 4.21 -8.62
C ASN A 268 27.58 2.95 -8.78
N PRO A 269 26.91 2.43 -7.74
CA PRO A 269 26.32 1.10 -7.79
C PRO A 269 25.16 0.98 -8.78
N SER A 270 24.80 2.06 -9.48
CA SER A 270 23.66 2.06 -10.38
C SER A 270 23.76 3.02 -11.56
N GLY A 271 24.95 3.55 -11.92
CA GLY A 271 25.10 4.47 -13.04
C GLY A 271 24.46 5.85 -12.84
N PHE A 272 24.20 6.26 -11.60
CA PHE A 272 23.59 7.53 -11.27
C PHE A 272 24.61 8.68 -11.27
N SER A 273 24.24 9.80 -11.88
CA SER A 273 25.08 11.00 -11.86
C SER A 273 25.04 11.67 -10.48
N ALA A 274 26.14 12.31 -10.09
CA ALA A 274 26.24 13.11 -8.85
C ALA A 274 25.10 14.13 -8.69
N THR A 275 24.57 14.63 -9.78
CA THR A 275 23.47 15.60 -9.81
C THR A 275 22.17 15.06 -9.20
N ARG A 276 21.94 13.75 -9.21
CA ARG A 276 20.75 13.13 -8.64
C ARG A 276 20.80 13.00 -7.12
N CYS A 277 21.97 12.81 -6.58
CA CYS A 277 22.15 12.68 -5.14
C CYS A 277 21.92 14.00 -4.40
N THR A 278 22.02 15.11 -5.11
CA THR A 278 21.87 16.46 -4.56
C THR A 278 20.48 17.06 -4.72
N ALA A 279 19.58 16.41 -5.45
CA ALA A 279 18.21 16.89 -5.60
C ALA A 279 17.40 16.62 -4.33
N ASN A 280 16.77 17.64 -3.76
CA ASN A 280 15.96 17.53 -2.54
C ASN A 280 14.77 16.58 -2.68
N GLU A 281 14.19 16.55 -3.86
CA GLU A 281 13.09 15.68 -4.23
C GLU A 281 13.37 15.10 -5.59
N PHE A 282 13.22 13.81 -5.68
CA PHE A 282 13.42 13.05 -6.88
C PHE A 282 12.12 12.32 -7.21
N ASP A 283 11.49 12.66 -8.34
CA ASP A 283 10.31 11.91 -8.78
C ASP A 283 10.72 10.46 -9.04
N LEU A 284 10.24 9.57 -8.20
CA LEU A 284 10.62 8.16 -8.18
C LEU A 284 10.34 7.44 -9.51
N PHE A 285 9.38 7.91 -10.28
CA PHE A 285 8.91 7.26 -11.50
C PHE A 285 9.34 7.97 -12.79
N SER A 286 9.56 9.27 -12.75
CA SER A 286 9.93 10.04 -13.94
C SER A 286 11.42 10.27 -14.11
N GLY A 287 12.19 9.98 -13.07
CA GLY A 287 13.63 10.11 -13.12
C GLY A 287 14.16 11.54 -13.19
N GLY A 288 13.33 12.56 -12.94
CA GLY A 288 13.77 13.96 -12.87
C GLY A 288 14.61 14.47 -14.06
N GLY A 289 14.32 14.00 -15.28
CA GLY A 289 15.08 14.34 -16.49
C GLY A 289 16.22 13.38 -16.82
N VAL A 290 16.31 12.26 -16.19
CA VAL A 290 17.31 11.22 -16.42
C VAL A 290 16.74 10.07 -17.26
N ALA A 291 17.57 9.52 -18.14
CA ALA A 291 17.14 8.66 -19.23
C ALA A 291 16.62 7.26 -18.85
N ALA A 292 16.83 6.78 -17.61
CA ALA A 292 16.33 5.48 -17.18
C ALA A 292 15.27 5.62 -16.10
N PRO A 293 14.17 4.87 -16.15
CA PRO A 293 13.21 4.85 -15.07
C PRO A 293 13.89 4.33 -13.80
N TYR A 294 13.79 5.12 -12.76
CA TYR A 294 14.36 4.81 -11.44
C TYR A 294 13.83 3.47 -10.87
N THR A 295 12.65 3.08 -11.33
CA THR A 295 11.98 1.84 -10.96
C THR A 295 12.72 0.56 -11.36
N GLU A 296 13.53 0.56 -12.42
CA GLU A 296 14.22 -0.65 -12.88
C GLU A 296 15.39 -1.07 -11.98
N GLY A 297 16.09 -0.10 -11.39
CA GLY A 297 17.22 -0.38 -10.49
C GLY A 297 16.85 -0.49 -9.01
N THR A 298 15.65 -0.06 -8.60
CA THR A 298 15.25 0.09 -7.21
C THR A 298 14.36 -1.04 -6.68
N GLY A 299 13.99 -2.02 -7.50
CA GLY A 299 13.04 -3.06 -7.13
C GLY A 299 11.56 -2.64 -7.20
N LEU A 300 11.28 -1.41 -7.64
CA LEU A 300 9.91 -0.89 -7.80
C LEU A 300 9.29 -1.23 -9.16
N SER A 301 9.78 -2.26 -9.83
CA SER A 301 9.14 -2.80 -11.03
C SER A 301 7.70 -3.22 -10.73
N GLY A 302 6.78 -2.81 -11.58
CA GLY A 302 5.36 -3.11 -11.39
C GLY A 302 4.61 -2.17 -10.44
N TRP A 303 5.31 -1.25 -9.75
CA TRP A 303 4.67 -0.22 -8.95
C TRP A 303 4.14 0.92 -9.83
N GLY A 304 3.11 1.62 -9.33
CA GLY A 304 2.51 2.75 -10.01
C GLY A 304 2.19 3.90 -9.07
N LYS A 305 1.84 5.04 -9.65
CA LYS A 305 1.52 6.23 -8.87
C LYS A 305 0.37 7.06 -9.45
N SER A 306 -0.24 7.85 -8.57
CA SER A 306 -1.03 9.02 -8.90
C SER A 306 -0.58 10.17 -7.99
N GLY A 307 -0.37 11.34 -8.56
CA GLY A 307 0.19 12.48 -7.84
C GLY A 307 1.72 12.41 -7.67
N ASN A 308 2.23 13.16 -6.71
CA ASN A 308 3.67 13.28 -6.45
C ASN A 308 4.16 12.18 -5.50
N ILE A 309 5.06 11.33 -5.99
CA ILE A 309 5.79 10.34 -5.19
C ILE A 309 7.28 10.60 -5.41
N ALA A 310 7.94 11.07 -4.38
CA ALA A 310 9.35 11.42 -4.41
C ALA A 310 10.18 10.44 -3.60
N GLY A 311 11.32 10.01 -4.15
CA GLY A 311 12.31 9.22 -3.45
C GLY A 311 13.03 10.03 -2.38
N ARG A 312 13.30 9.39 -1.27
CA ARG A 312 14.16 9.84 -0.18
C ARG A 312 15.08 8.68 0.21
N PRO A 313 16.27 8.91 0.75
CA PRO A 313 17.15 7.81 1.12
C PRO A 313 16.47 6.82 2.07
N GLY A 314 16.14 5.62 1.56
CA GLY A 314 15.52 4.55 2.30
C GLY A 314 14.02 4.66 2.56
N TYR A 315 13.31 5.62 1.97
CA TYR A 315 11.85 5.76 2.10
C TYR A 315 11.26 6.64 0.99
N VAL A 316 9.97 6.81 0.95
CA VAL A 316 9.30 7.67 -0.04
C VAL A 316 8.50 8.79 0.63
N LYS A 317 8.48 9.95 -0.02
CA LYS A 317 7.57 11.05 0.31
C LYS A 317 6.39 11.00 -0.64
N MET A 318 5.21 10.99 -0.09
CA MET A 318 3.94 11.00 -0.82
C MET A 318 3.27 12.37 -0.70
N GLY A 319 2.72 12.85 -1.81
CA GLY A 319 1.95 14.10 -1.85
C GLY A 319 2.79 15.36 -2.01
N ALA A 320 2.09 16.47 -2.18
CA ALA A 320 2.61 17.82 -2.25
C ALA A 320 1.92 18.72 -1.19
N GLY A 321 2.38 19.96 -1.03
CA GLY A 321 1.82 20.87 -0.02
C GLY A 321 0.31 21.13 -0.14
N SER A 322 -0.28 20.88 -1.30
CA SER A 322 -1.69 21.12 -1.60
C SER A 322 -2.40 19.91 -2.24
N ALA A 323 -1.73 18.77 -2.39
CA ALA A 323 -2.30 17.64 -3.12
C ALA A 323 -1.88 16.30 -2.51
N ALA A 324 -2.86 15.41 -2.39
CA ALA A 324 -2.65 14.01 -2.03
C ALA A 324 -1.94 13.24 -3.16
N ALA A 325 -1.39 12.09 -2.81
CA ALA A 325 -0.83 11.14 -3.77
C ALA A 325 -1.15 9.71 -3.38
N SER A 326 -1.06 8.83 -4.37
CA SER A 326 -1.29 7.40 -4.21
C SER A 326 -0.14 6.60 -4.80
N LEU A 327 0.30 5.61 -4.05
CA LEU A 327 1.28 4.61 -4.47
C LEU A 327 0.55 3.27 -4.66
N TYR A 328 0.75 2.64 -5.81
CA TYR A 328 0.12 1.38 -6.20
C TYR A 328 1.16 0.28 -6.21
N THR A 329 0.91 -0.82 -5.53
CA THR A 329 1.78 -1.99 -5.57
C THR A 329 1.70 -2.72 -6.92
N PRO A 330 2.60 -3.67 -7.22
CA PRO A 330 2.33 -4.71 -8.20
C PRO A 330 1.02 -5.45 -7.91
N GLU A 331 0.48 -6.14 -8.91
CA GLU A 331 -0.63 -7.07 -8.71
C GLU A 331 -0.22 -8.22 -7.80
N LEU A 332 -1.18 -8.71 -7.00
CA LEU A 332 -0.92 -9.77 -6.02
C LEU A 332 -1.10 -11.16 -6.65
N THR A 333 -0.47 -11.38 -7.80
CA THR A 333 -0.63 -12.59 -8.64
C THR A 333 -0.31 -13.90 -7.92
N ALA A 334 0.40 -13.86 -6.80
CA ALA A 334 0.66 -15.04 -5.98
C ALA A 334 -0.60 -15.59 -5.29
N LEU A 335 -1.65 -14.79 -5.12
CA LEU A 335 -2.91 -15.26 -4.57
C LEU A 335 -3.56 -16.28 -5.52
N PRO A 336 -4.05 -17.44 -5.02
CA PRO A 336 -4.80 -18.39 -5.85
C PRO A 336 -6.26 -17.96 -6.08
N ASP A 337 -6.84 -17.27 -5.09
CA ASP A 337 -8.24 -16.88 -5.01
C ASP A 337 -8.40 -15.57 -4.24
N ALA A 338 -9.65 -15.18 -4.00
CA ALA A 338 -9.94 -14.07 -3.09
C ALA A 338 -9.36 -14.33 -1.70
N ALA A 339 -8.79 -13.31 -1.10
CA ALA A 339 -8.11 -13.42 0.18
C ALA A 339 -8.40 -12.24 1.12
N THR A 340 -8.19 -12.46 2.39
CA THR A 340 -7.99 -11.38 3.36
C THR A 340 -6.48 -11.14 3.46
N VAL A 341 -6.08 -9.88 3.31
CA VAL A 341 -4.68 -9.48 3.43
C VAL A 341 -4.52 -8.43 4.52
N LYS A 342 -3.40 -8.50 5.21
CA LYS A 342 -2.94 -7.49 6.15
C LYS A 342 -1.83 -6.69 5.49
N VAL A 343 -1.98 -5.37 5.46
CA VAL A 343 -0.99 -4.42 4.95
C VAL A 343 -0.36 -3.73 6.15
N ARG A 344 0.92 -3.98 6.41
CA ARG A 344 1.71 -3.24 7.41
C ARG A 344 2.62 -2.27 6.69
N PHE A 345 2.85 -1.12 7.32
CA PHE A 345 3.73 -0.10 6.78
C PHE A 345 4.19 0.83 7.90
N SER A 346 5.35 1.44 7.69
CA SER A 346 5.83 2.54 8.52
C SER A 346 5.44 3.86 7.87
N ALA A 347 4.89 4.78 8.65
CA ALA A 347 4.54 6.11 8.15
C ALA A 347 4.89 7.20 9.15
N GLN A 348 5.11 8.40 8.60
CA GLN A 348 5.34 9.62 9.37
C GLN A 348 4.59 10.78 8.72
N ALA A 349 3.91 11.59 9.54
CA ALA A 349 3.34 12.85 9.09
C ALA A 349 4.47 13.80 8.67
N TYR A 350 4.37 14.34 7.46
CA TYR A 350 5.38 15.27 6.96
C TYR A 350 5.36 16.58 7.75
N SER A 351 6.52 17.05 8.14
CA SER A 351 6.70 18.36 8.76
C SER A 351 7.89 19.08 8.13
N GLU A 352 7.81 20.39 8.06
CA GLU A 352 8.93 21.25 7.64
C GLU A 352 9.84 21.63 8.82
N LYS A 353 9.47 21.19 10.03
CA LYS A 353 10.22 21.48 11.24
C LYS A 353 10.75 20.21 11.88
N TYR A 354 11.95 20.32 12.42
CA TYR A 354 12.67 19.23 13.08
C TYR A 354 11.89 18.58 14.23
N ASP A 355 11.21 19.40 15.03
CA ASP A 355 10.43 18.96 16.17
C ASP A 355 9.07 18.37 15.81
N GLY A 356 8.77 18.28 14.51
CA GLY A 356 7.48 17.83 14.01
C GLY A 356 6.35 18.83 14.20
N SER A 357 6.63 20.04 14.70
CA SER A 357 5.60 21.08 14.82
C SER A 357 5.15 21.54 13.43
N GLY A 358 3.86 21.82 13.28
CA GLY A 358 3.29 22.17 11.98
C GLY A 358 3.25 21.00 10.99
N ALA A 359 3.32 19.76 11.49
CA ALA A 359 3.16 18.58 10.63
C ALA A 359 1.83 18.60 9.88
N ASP A 360 1.86 18.13 8.65
CA ASP A 360 0.65 17.96 7.86
C ASP A 360 -0.32 17.05 8.61
N ALA A 361 -1.53 17.54 8.88
CA ALA A 361 -2.60 16.69 9.36
C ALA A 361 -3.03 15.78 8.21
N GLY A 362 -3.18 14.49 8.49
CA GLY A 362 -3.60 13.58 7.44
C GLY A 362 -3.75 12.16 7.92
N LYS A 363 -4.37 11.39 7.06
CA LYS A 363 -4.56 9.96 7.23
C LYS A 363 -3.97 9.24 6.04
N ILE A 364 -3.57 8.00 6.24
CA ILE A 364 -3.26 7.07 5.17
C ILE A 364 -4.51 6.27 4.86
N LEU A 365 -4.87 6.21 3.59
CA LEU A 365 -5.95 5.38 3.06
C LEU A 365 -5.34 4.16 2.42
N VAL A 366 -5.82 2.97 2.80
CA VAL A 366 -5.34 1.69 2.24
C VAL A 366 -6.52 0.99 1.59
N LYS A 367 -6.37 0.67 0.31
CA LYS A 367 -7.41 0.05 -0.52
C LYS A 367 -6.85 -1.07 -1.36
N ALA A 368 -7.70 -2.04 -1.71
CA ALA A 368 -7.46 -2.95 -2.81
C ALA A 368 -8.28 -2.51 -4.02
N VAL A 369 -7.66 -2.42 -5.18
CA VAL A 369 -8.30 -2.00 -6.42
C VAL A 369 -7.92 -2.93 -7.57
N ARG A 370 -8.81 -3.06 -8.56
CA ARG A 370 -8.55 -3.75 -9.83
C ARG A 370 -8.72 -2.80 -11.02
N GLY A 371 -8.24 -3.23 -12.18
CA GLY A 371 -8.33 -2.44 -13.41
C GLY A 371 -7.32 -1.28 -13.51
N ALA A 372 -6.44 -1.14 -12.52
CA ALA A 372 -5.36 -0.15 -12.55
C ALA A 372 -4.23 -0.64 -13.45
N VAL A 373 -4.15 -0.12 -14.65
CA VAL A 373 -3.13 -0.46 -15.65
C VAL A 373 -1.96 0.51 -15.54
N LEU A 374 -0.74 -0.02 -15.57
CA LEU A 374 0.48 0.79 -15.55
C LEU A 374 0.76 1.39 -16.92
N GLY A 375 0.79 2.69 -16.98
CA GLY A 375 1.24 3.48 -18.13
C GLY A 375 2.70 3.92 -17.99
N ALA A 376 3.12 4.80 -18.88
CA ALA A 376 4.46 5.39 -18.84
C ALA A 376 4.72 6.09 -17.51
N LYS A 377 5.94 5.95 -16.99
CA LYS A 377 6.39 6.56 -15.72
C LYS A 377 5.52 6.20 -14.51
N GLY A 378 4.99 4.97 -14.50
CA GLY A 378 4.16 4.46 -13.42
C GLY A 378 2.78 5.13 -13.29
N ALA A 379 2.38 5.93 -14.27
CA ALA A 379 1.05 6.55 -14.26
C ALA A 379 -0.03 5.46 -14.33
N ILE A 380 -1.08 5.63 -13.53
CA ILE A 380 -2.21 4.70 -13.56
C ILE A 380 -3.18 5.11 -14.65
N THR A 381 -3.53 4.15 -15.49
CA THR A 381 -4.52 4.24 -16.56
C THR A 381 -5.59 3.16 -16.38
N GLY A 382 -6.63 3.18 -17.21
CA GLY A 382 -7.74 2.23 -17.10
C GLY A 382 -8.80 2.67 -16.10
N THR A 383 -9.85 1.86 -15.99
CA THR A 383 -10.95 2.10 -15.04
C THR A 383 -10.64 1.40 -13.74
N VAL A 384 -10.25 2.17 -12.73
CA VAL A 384 -9.92 1.66 -11.40
C VAL A 384 -11.21 1.41 -10.62
N THR A 385 -11.39 0.17 -10.17
CA THR A 385 -12.53 -0.25 -9.35
C THR A 385 -12.04 -0.64 -7.96
N GLU A 386 -12.61 -0.03 -6.93
CA GLU A 386 -12.36 -0.41 -5.54
C GLU A 386 -12.99 -1.78 -5.25
N VAL A 387 -12.20 -2.66 -4.64
CA VAL A 387 -12.62 -4.00 -4.20
C VAL A 387 -12.81 -4.01 -2.69
N SER A 388 -11.91 -3.37 -1.97
CA SER A 388 -11.93 -3.30 -0.51
C SER A 388 -11.22 -2.04 -0.05
N ALA A 389 -11.68 -1.47 1.04
CA ALA A 389 -11.03 -0.35 1.71
C ALA A 389 -10.99 -0.60 3.22
N ALA A 390 -9.88 -0.28 3.84
CA ALA A 390 -9.75 -0.25 5.29
C ALA A 390 -10.19 1.12 5.84
N ASP A 391 -10.44 1.18 7.14
CA ASP A 391 -10.63 2.45 7.82
C ASP A 391 -9.38 3.33 7.66
N PRO A 392 -9.56 4.65 7.51
CA PRO A 392 -8.44 5.57 7.37
C PRO A 392 -7.52 5.55 8.58
N VAL A 393 -6.23 5.28 8.36
CA VAL A 393 -5.20 5.22 9.41
C VAL A 393 -4.75 6.62 9.78
N ASP A 394 -4.94 7.03 11.01
CA ASP A 394 -4.50 8.33 11.51
C ASP A 394 -3.00 8.30 11.85
N ILE A 395 -2.21 9.09 11.13
CA ILE A 395 -0.77 9.23 11.34
C ILE A 395 -0.40 10.51 12.11
N SER A 396 -1.37 11.24 12.64
CA SER A 396 -1.12 12.54 13.29
C SER A 396 -0.18 12.45 14.50
N ALA A 397 -0.13 11.32 15.17
CA ALA A 397 0.79 11.06 16.27
C ALA A 397 2.24 10.75 15.83
N ALA A 398 2.46 10.42 14.55
CA ALA A 398 3.78 10.12 13.99
C ALA A 398 4.44 11.38 13.41
N LYS A 399 4.73 12.38 14.25
CA LYS A 399 5.15 13.72 13.79
C LYS A 399 6.65 13.86 13.55
N ALA A 400 7.49 13.18 14.30
CA ALA A 400 8.95 13.37 14.23
C ALA A 400 9.71 12.06 13.98
N ARG A 401 9.00 10.96 13.81
CA ARG A 401 9.57 9.64 13.54
C ARG A 401 8.54 8.73 12.89
N PHE A 402 9.03 7.75 12.18
CA PHE A 402 8.22 6.67 11.68
C PHE A 402 7.56 5.89 12.82
N ARG A 403 6.34 5.45 12.57
CA ARG A 403 5.61 4.48 13.39
C ARG A 403 5.01 3.43 12.48
N GLU A 404 4.86 2.24 13.02
CA GLU A 404 4.19 1.14 12.31
C GLU A 404 2.67 1.28 12.41
N PHE A 405 2.03 0.95 11.30
CA PHE A 405 0.58 0.91 11.14
C PHE A 405 0.18 -0.34 10.38
N GLU A 406 -1.08 -0.73 10.55
CA GLU A 406 -1.63 -1.83 9.79
C GLU A 406 -3.05 -1.55 9.32
N ALA A 407 -3.42 -2.19 8.22
CA ALA A 407 -4.76 -2.17 7.64
C ALA A 407 -5.12 -3.57 7.16
N THR A 408 -6.37 -3.96 7.29
CA THR A 408 -6.87 -5.25 6.81
C THR A 408 -7.84 -5.03 5.65
N LEU A 409 -7.66 -5.78 4.57
CA LEU A 409 -8.50 -5.74 3.39
C LEU A 409 -9.05 -7.14 3.11
N THR A 410 -10.29 -7.22 2.72
CA THR A 410 -11.00 -8.48 2.40
C THR A 410 -11.32 -8.58 0.92
N ASN A 411 -11.62 -9.79 0.44
CA ASN A 411 -11.97 -10.06 -0.95
C ASN A 411 -10.92 -9.58 -1.99
N VAL A 412 -9.66 -9.56 -1.58
CA VAL A 412 -8.54 -9.17 -2.45
C VAL A 412 -8.22 -10.31 -3.40
N THR A 413 -8.32 -10.06 -4.70
CA THR A 413 -8.09 -11.05 -5.76
C THR A 413 -6.71 -10.90 -6.39
N PRO A 414 -6.20 -11.90 -7.14
CA PRO A 414 -4.86 -11.87 -7.75
C PRO A 414 -4.59 -10.65 -8.64
N ASP A 415 -5.61 -10.12 -9.29
CA ASP A 415 -5.58 -8.94 -10.17
C ASP A 415 -5.67 -7.60 -9.41
N CYS A 416 -5.74 -7.65 -8.09
CA CYS A 416 -5.75 -6.45 -7.28
C CYS A 416 -4.35 -5.89 -7.06
N ARG A 417 -4.29 -4.56 -6.98
CA ARG A 417 -3.17 -3.78 -6.44
C ARG A 417 -3.58 -3.19 -5.10
N ILE A 418 -2.65 -3.14 -4.17
CA ILE A 418 -2.85 -2.35 -2.95
C ILE A 418 -2.50 -0.91 -3.27
N VAL A 419 -3.38 -0.01 -2.86
CA VAL A 419 -3.19 1.44 -3.00
C VAL A 419 -3.03 2.04 -1.63
N ILE A 420 -1.90 2.69 -1.42
CA ILE A 420 -1.61 3.46 -0.21
C ILE A 420 -1.66 4.94 -0.63
N SER A 421 -2.53 5.71 -0.03
CA SER A 421 -2.76 7.11 -0.41
C SER A 421 -2.70 8.02 0.80
N THR A 422 -2.23 9.24 0.60
CA THR A 422 -2.47 10.31 1.59
C THR A 422 -3.88 10.86 1.41
N SER A 423 -4.54 11.24 2.51
CA SER A 423 -5.90 11.80 2.43
C SER A 423 -5.95 13.22 1.89
N GLU A 424 -4.91 14.01 2.16
CA GLU A 424 -4.90 15.45 1.83
C GLU A 424 -3.57 15.94 1.28
N LYS A 425 -2.50 15.85 2.08
CA LYS A 425 -1.22 16.49 1.82
C LYS A 425 -0.09 15.47 1.74
N ARG A 426 0.93 15.66 2.54
CA ARG A 426 2.19 14.89 2.48
C ARG A 426 2.29 13.90 3.62
N ALA A 427 2.89 12.76 3.33
CA ALA A 427 3.35 11.79 4.32
C ALA A 427 4.67 11.17 3.86
N LEU A 428 5.42 10.61 4.80
CA LEU A 428 6.54 9.73 4.53
C LEU A 428 6.08 8.29 4.73
N LEU A 429 6.52 7.38 3.87
CA LEU A 429 6.13 5.97 3.86
C LEU A 429 7.38 5.10 3.71
N ASP A 430 7.40 3.99 4.45
CA ASP A 430 8.46 2.99 4.47
C ASP A 430 7.90 1.61 4.82
N ASN A 431 8.69 0.55 4.65
CA ASN A 431 8.44 -0.81 5.15
C ASN A 431 7.04 -1.37 4.81
N VAL A 432 6.65 -1.33 3.55
CA VAL A 432 5.35 -1.86 3.11
C VAL A 432 5.41 -3.38 3.02
N VAL A 433 4.58 -4.06 3.80
CA VAL A 433 4.48 -5.53 3.82
C VAL A 433 3.03 -5.93 3.65
N VAL A 434 2.74 -6.78 2.65
CA VAL A 434 1.41 -7.35 2.41
C VAL A 434 1.45 -8.84 2.73
N THR A 435 0.68 -9.26 3.71
CA THR A 435 0.60 -10.66 4.16
C THR A 435 -0.78 -11.22 3.86
N CYS A 436 -0.85 -12.40 3.25
CA CYS A 436 -2.08 -13.18 3.13
C CYS A 436 -2.46 -13.74 4.51
N THR A 437 -3.59 -13.37 5.06
CA THR A 437 -4.03 -13.90 6.38
C THR A 437 -5.06 -15.00 6.27
N ALA A 438 -5.87 -14.99 5.20
CA ALA A 438 -6.82 -16.04 4.90
C ALA A 438 -7.09 -16.09 3.39
N ILE A 439 -7.37 -17.26 2.86
CA ILE A 439 -7.82 -17.47 1.48
C ILE A 439 -9.26 -17.93 1.53
N THR A 440 -10.09 -17.29 0.71
CA THR A 440 -11.48 -17.70 0.49
C THR A 440 -11.52 -18.37 -0.88
N PRO A 441 -11.51 -19.71 -0.94
CA PRO A 441 -11.55 -20.40 -2.22
C PRO A 441 -12.77 -19.96 -3.03
N ALA A 442 -12.59 -19.78 -4.32
CA ALA A 442 -13.71 -19.54 -5.22
C ALA A 442 -14.66 -20.75 -5.16
N THR A 443 -15.88 -20.50 -4.75
CA THR A 443 -16.91 -21.51 -4.79
C THR A 443 -17.58 -21.48 -6.16
N LYS A 444 -17.62 -22.66 -6.80
CA LYS A 444 -18.38 -22.85 -8.02
C LYS A 444 -19.86 -22.94 -7.64
N PRO A 445 -20.72 -22.05 -8.10
CA PRO A 445 -22.16 -22.15 -7.83
C PRO A 445 -22.72 -23.50 -8.35
N ALA A 446 -23.79 -23.97 -7.76
CA ALA A 446 -24.52 -25.10 -8.31
C ALA A 446 -25.09 -24.74 -9.71
N ALA A 447 -25.18 -25.71 -10.57
CA ALA A 447 -25.90 -25.52 -11.82
C ALA A 447 -27.38 -25.16 -11.53
N PRO A 448 -27.97 -24.17 -12.23
CA PRO A 448 -29.37 -23.84 -12.01
C PRO A 448 -30.29 -25.05 -12.23
N GLY A 449 -31.10 -25.34 -11.23
CA GLY A 449 -32.11 -26.39 -11.31
C GLY A 449 -33.49 -25.87 -11.72
N GLY A 450 -34.45 -26.79 -11.95
CA GLY A 450 -35.82 -26.44 -12.27
C GLY A 450 -35.98 -25.71 -13.61
N VAL A 451 -35.08 -25.96 -14.55
CA VAL A 451 -35.05 -25.29 -15.82
C VAL A 451 -36.21 -25.79 -16.70
N SER A 452 -37.07 -24.89 -17.10
CA SER A 452 -38.22 -25.19 -17.92
C SER A 452 -38.67 -23.97 -18.73
N PHE A 453 -39.34 -24.18 -19.81
CA PHE A 453 -40.07 -23.12 -20.49
C PHE A 453 -41.48 -23.00 -19.93
N ASP A 454 -42.01 -21.79 -19.87
CA ASP A 454 -43.45 -21.57 -19.74
C ASP A 454 -44.17 -22.15 -20.95
N ALA A 455 -45.48 -22.44 -20.78
CA ALA A 455 -46.29 -22.78 -21.90
C ALA A 455 -46.20 -21.66 -22.98
N ALA A 456 -45.91 -22.05 -24.21
CA ALA A 456 -45.76 -21.09 -25.27
C ALA A 456 -47.07 -20.29 -25.45
N ALA A 457 -46.94 -18.96 -25.27
CA ALA A 457 -48.08 -18.04 -25.41
C ALA A 457 -47.95 -17.15 -26.66
N ALA A 458 -46.89 -17.32 -27.45
CA ALA A 458 -46.59 -16.49 -28.61
C ALA A 458 -45.85 -17.28 -29.69
N ALA A 459 -45.93 -16.77 -30.91
CA ALA A 459 -45.26 -17.36 -32.06
C ALA A 459 -43.79 -16.93 -32.18
N ASP A 460 -43.39 -15.83 -31.52
CA ASP A 460 -42.12 -15.16 -31.68
C ASP A 460 -41.28 -15.12 -30.41
N ARG A 461 -41.76 -15.72 -29.31
CA ARG A 461 -41.07 -15.69 -28.01
C ARG A 461 -41.37 -16.90 -27.13
N LEU A 462 -40.43 -17.18 -26.24
CA LEU A 462 -40.50 -18.19 -25.18
C LEU A 462 -39.89 -17.63 -23.91
N THR A 463 -40.41 -17.99 -22.74
CA THR A 463 -39.82 -17.61 -21.44
C THR A 463 -39.21 -18.83 -20.79
N LEU A 464 -37.88 -18.82 -20.62
CA LEU A 464 -37.14 -19.82 -19.85
C LEU A 464 -37.18 -19.44 -18.37
N LYS A 465 -37.40 -20.43 -17.49
CA LYS A 465 -37.39 -20.28 -16.03
C LYS A 465 -36.36 -21.19 -15.41
N TRP A 466 -35.88 -20.82 -14.22
CA TRP A 466 -34.97 -21.62 -13.39
C TRP A 466 -35.10 -21.23 -11.92
N ASN A 467 -34.54 -22.08 -11.03
CA ASN A 467 -34.45 -21.76 -9.62
C ASN A 467 -33.28 -20.81 -9.37
N ALA A 468 -33.46 -19.84 -8.48
CA ALA A 468 -32.36 -18.97 -8.03
C ALA A 468 -31.20 -19.80 -7.46
N VAL A 469 -29.99 -19.42 -7.80
CA VAL A 469 -28.78 -20.07 -7.33
C VAL A 469 -28.10 -19.13 -6.32
N PRO A 470 -27.83 -19.58 -5.08
CA PRO A 470 -27.06 -18.80 -4.12
C PRO A 470 -25.69 -18.44 -4.71
N ASP A 471 -25.18 -17.26 -4.35
CA ASP A 471 -23.87 -16.74 -4.75
C ASP A 471 -23.69 -16.46 -6.26
N ALA A 472 -24.73 -16.59 -7.05
CA ALA A 472 -24.71 -16.11 -8.44
C ALA A 472 -24.65 -14.59 -8.48
N THR A 473 -23.74 -14.04 -9.27
CA THR A 473 -23.65 -12.59 -9.54
C THR A 473 -24.48 -12.20 -10.77
N SER A 474 -24.67 -13.13 -11.69
CA SER A 474 -25.55 -13.01 -12.86
C SER A 474 -25.82 -14.40 -13.44
N TYR A 475 -26.65 -14.45 -14.51
CA TYR A 475 -26.87 -15.66 -15.28
C TYR A 475 -26.54 -15.46 -16.75
N THR A 476 -26.24 -16.58 -17.43
CA THR A 476 -26.09 -16.67 -18.88
C THR A 476 -27.01 -17.77 -19.39
N VAL A 477 -27.89 -17.44 -20.35
CA VAL A 477 -28.74 -18.39 -21.07
C VAL A 477 -28.12 -18.63 -22.44
N ALA A 478 -27.96 -19.90 -22.80
CA ALA A 478 -27.70 -20.34 -24.17
C ALA A 478 -28.98 -20.96 -24.74
N TYR A 479 -29.33 -20.63 -25.97
CA TYR A 479 -30.49 -21.18 -26.64
C TYR A 479 -30.26 -21.35 -28.14
N TRP A 480 -30.90 -22.34 -28.73
CA TRP A 480 -30.73 -22.68 -30.13
C TRP A 480 -31.99 -23.36 -30.67
N LYS A 481 -32.17 -23.41 -32.00
CA LYS A 481 -33.29 -24.09 -32.66
C LYS A 481 -32.91 -25.48 -33.16
N GLY A 482 -33.88 -26.34 -33.33
CA GLY A 482 -33.73 -27.62 -33.99
C GLY A 482 -33.60 -28.79 -33.04
N SER A 483 -32.40 -29.32 -32.82
CA SER A 483 -32.16 -30.56 -32.08
C SER A 483 -31.41 -30.32 -30.76
N ALA A 484 -31.60 -31.19 -29.78
CA ALA A 484 -30.89 -31.18 -28.52
C ALA A 484 -29.34 -31.27 -28.68
N SER A 485 -28.88 -31.84 -29.79
CA SER A 485 -27.48 -32.09 -30.09
C SER A 485 -26.88 -31.08 -31.11
N ALA A 486 -27.52 -29.93 -31.29
CA ALA A 486 -26.93 -28.87 -32.12
C ALA A 486 -25.54 -28.45 -31.60
N PRO A 487 -24.60 -28.14 -32.50
CA PRO A 487 -23.27 -27.71 -32.08
C PRO A 487 -23.33 -26.32 -31.43
N GLU A 488 -22.40 -26.07 -30.48
CA GLU A 488 -22.38 -24.78 -29.74
C GLU A 488 -22.19 -23.54 -30.64
N SER A 489 -21.65 -23.71 -31.85
CA SER A 489 -21.56 -22.66 -32.86
C SER A 489 -22.90 -22.10 -33.33
N GLU A 490 -23.96 -22.83 -33.08
CA GLU A 490 -25.34 -22.43 -33.42
C GLU A 490 -26.10 -21.79 -32.25
N TYR A 491 -25.46 -21.69 -31.08
CA TYR A 491 -26.11 -21.14 -29.90
C TYR A 491 -26.15 -19.62 -29.95
N ALA A 492 -27.29 -19.06 -29.59
CA ALA A 492 -27.44 -17.66 -29.23
C ALA A 492 -27.35 -17.52 -27.70
N TYR A 493 -26.82 -16.40 -27.24
CA TYR A 493 -26.57 -16.16 -25.81
C TYR A 493 -27.28 -14.90 -25.34
N LYS A 494 -27.82 -14.96 -24.12
CA LYS A 494 -28.20 -13.82 -23.29
C LYS A 494 -27.32 -13.82 -22.06
N THR A 495 -26.48 -12.80 -21.91
CA THR A 495 -25.50 -12.67 -20.81
C THR A 495 -25.86 -11.51 -19.91
N GLY A 496 -25.30 -11.48 -18.70
CA GLY A 496 -25.50 -10.39 -17.75
C GLY A 496 -26.92 -10.31 -17.18
N ILE A 497 -27.66 -11.42 -17.18
CA ILE A 497 -29.00 -11.49 -16.59
C ILE A 497 -28.84 -11.33 -15.07
N ALA A 498 -29.64 -10.45 -14.46
CA ALA A 498 -29.51 -10.11 -13.04
C ALA A 498 -29.53 -11.35 -12.12
N SER A 499 -28.74 -11.35 -11.06
CA SER A 499 -28.66 -12.45 -10.10
C SER A 499 -29.98 -12.78 -9.40
N THR A 500 -30.88 -11.80 -9.33
CA THR A 500 -32.22 -11.98 -8.78
C THR A 500 -33.23 -12.55 -9.77
N ALA A 501 -32.87 -12.65 -11.07
CA ALA A 501 -33.76 -13.16 -12.09
C ALA A 501 -33.90 -14.69 -12.00
N THR A 502 -35.11 -15.16 -12.11
CA THR A 502 -35.48 -16.58 -12.23
C THR A 502 -36.10 -16.91 -13.54
N SER A 503 -36.09 -15.97 -14.49
CA SER A 503 -36.60 -16.16 -15.84
C SER A 503 -35.95 -15.21 -16.84
N GLN A 504 -35.99 -15.60 -18.13
CA GLN A 504 -35.53 -14.79 -19.24
C GLN A 504 -36.46 -15.01 -20.45
N GLU A 505 -36.97 -13.93 -20.99
CA GLU A 505 -37.69 -13.96 -22.23
C GLU A 505 -36.71 -14.02 -23.41
N LEU A 506 -36.91 -15.00 -24.29
CA LEU A 506 -36.22 -15.17 -25.57
C LEU A 506 -37.15 -14.66 -26.68
N THR A 507 -36.72 -13.65 -27.40
CA THR A 507 -37.54 -12.93 -28.40
C THR A 507 -36.95 -13.08 -29.80
N ASN A 508 -37.74 -12.72 -30.81
CA ASN A 508 -37.41 -12.85 -32.24
C ASN A 508 -37.18 -14.31 -32.66
N LEU A 509 -37.96 -15.19 -32.10
CA LEU A 509 -37.93 -16.60 -32.45
C LEU A 509 -38.80 -16.85 -33.70
N GLU A 510 -38.49 -17.93 -34.41
CA GLU A 510 -39.32 -18.40 -35.54
C GLU A 510 -40.59 -19.09 -35.02
N SER A 511 -41.70 -18.90 -35.66
CA SER A 511 -42.98 -19.56 -35.32
C SER A 511 -42.94 -21.07 -35.61
N ASN A 512 -43.74 -21.82 -34.86
CA ASN A 512 -43.84 -23.29 -34.97
C ASN A 512 -42.50 -24.01 -35.00
N THR A 513 -41.55 -23.48 -34.21
CA THR A 513 -40.15 -23.94 -34.20
C THR A 513 -39.75 -24.37 -32.80
N SER A 514 -39.14 -25.57 -32.70
CA SER A 514 -38.61 -26.08 -31.42
C SER A 514 -37.28 -25.39 -31.06
N TYR A 515 -37.22 -24.86 -29.84
CA TYR A 515 -36.05 -24.26 -29.25
C TYR A 515 -35.60 -25.05 -28.02
N TRP A 516 -34.31 -25.13 -27.86
CA TRP A 516 -33.63 -25.71 -26.71
C TRP A 516 -32.92 -24.60 -25.98
N ALA A 517 -32.85 -24.70 -24.65
CA ALA A 517 -32.09 -23.74 -23.85
C ALA A 517 -31.52 -24.39 -22.61
N LYS A 518 -30.40 -23.84 -22.15
CA LYS A 518 -29.74 -24.15 -20.87
C LYS A 518 -29.26 -22.84 -20.23
N VAL A 519 -29.12 -22.85 -18.92
CA VAL A 519 -28.69 -21.67 -18.17
C VAL A 519 -27.54 -22.03 -17.26
N LYS A 520 -26.59 -21.12 -17.06
CA LYS A 520 -25.55 -21.22 -16.05
C LYS A 520 -25.57 -20.01 -15.13
N ALA A 521 -25.23 -20.23 -13.86
CA ALA A 521 -24.97 -19.17 -12.92
C ALA A 521 -23.52 -18.68 -13.10
N VAL A 522 -23.34 -17.37 -13.13
CA VAL A 522 -22.06 -16.70 -13.22
C VAL A 522 -21.69 -16.25 -11.81
N GLY A 523 -20.48 -16.53 -11.37
CA GLY A 523 -19.94 -16.16 -10.06
C GLY A 523 -18.46 -15.86 -10.15
N SER A 524 -17.72 -16.07 -9.07
CA SER A 524 -16.25 -16.08 -9.12
C SER A 524 -15.72 -17.21 -10.00
N LEU A 525 -16.39 -18.35 -9.96
CA LEU A 525 -16.35 -19.39 -10.99
C LEU A 525 -17.76 -19.54 -11.55
N ASP A 526 -17.86 -19.85 -12.84
CA ASP A 526 -19.15 -20.17 -13.45
C ASP A 526 -19.60 -21.56 -13.02
N SER A 527 -20.91 -21.75 -12.83
CA SER A 527 -21.50 -23.08 -12.66
C SER A 527 -21.34 -23.91 -13.92
N ASP A 528 -21.56 -25.21 -13.79
CA ASP A 528 -21.89 -26.02 -14.96
C ASP A 528 -23.20 -25.53 -15.58
N TRP A 529 -23.41 -25.87 -16.85
CA TRP A 529 -24.69 -25.64 -17.47
C TRP A 529 -25.76 -26.51 -16.80
N SER A 530 -26.97 -25.99 -16.71
CA SER A 530 -28.16 -26.73 -16.30
C SER A 530 -28.48 -27.90 -17.25
N GLU A 531 -29.39 -28.76 -16.84
CA GLU A 531 -30.14 -29.59 -17.77
C GLU A 531 -30.77 -28.71 -18.85
N THR A 532 -30.96 -29.30 -20.02
CA THR A 532 -31.52 -28.61 -21.18
C THR A 532 -33.03 -28.71 -21.14
N ALA A 533 -33.72 -27.58 -21.33
CA ALA A 533 -35.15 -27.52 -21.54
C ALA A 533 -35.48 -27.28 -23.01
N ASN A 534 -36.66 -27.71 -23.46
CA ASN A 534 -37.13 -27.42 -24.79
C ASN A 534 -38.62 -27.01 -24.81
N ALA A 535 -38.94 -26.17 -25.76
CA ALA A 535 -40.32 -25.80 -26.08
C ALA A 535 -40.45 -25.42 -27.55
N THR A 536 -41.65 -25.49 -28.05
CA THR A 536 -41.96 -25.06 -29.43
C THR A 536 -42.79 -23.78 -29.37
N THR A 537 -42.41 -22.77 -30.14
CA THR A 537 -43.20 -21.55 -30.31
C THR A 537 -44.59 -21.87 -30.94
N MET A 538 -45.59 -21.06 -30.65
CA MET A 538 -46.91 -21.22 -31.28
C MET A 538 -46.79 -21.05 -32.80
N ASP A 539 -47.72 -21.66 -33.49
CA ASP A 539 -47.96 -21.34 -34.90
C ASP A 539 -48.37 -19.86 -34.98
N SER A 540 -47.80 -19.11 -35.87
CA SER A 540 -48.17 -17.72 -36.11
C SER A 540 -49.60 -17.57 -36.61
N GLY A 541 -50.34 -18.70 -36.78
CA GLY A 541 -51.62 -18.73 -37.34
C GLY A 541 -51.57 -18.05 -38.70
N GLY A 542 -50.96 -18.68 -39.67
CA GLY A 542 -50.92 -18.11 -41.00
C GLY A 542 -52.36 -17.76 -41.38
N GLU A 543 -52.68 -16.47 -41.56
CA GLU A 543 -53.83 -16.14 -42.31
C GLU A 543 -53.74 -17.00 -43.59
N PRO A 544 -54.75 -17.83 -43.88
CA PRO A 544 -54.70 -18.55 -45.12
C PRO A 544 -54.51 -17.51 -46.20
N LEU A 545 -53.39 -17.63 -46.93
CA LEU A 545 -53.21 -16.88 -48.16
C LEU A 545 -54.41 -17.21 -49.00
N LEU A 546 -55.41 -16.34 -48.94
CA LEU A 546 -56.51 -16.40 -49.90
C LEU A 546 -55.84 -16.37 -51.27
N PRO A 547 -56.07 -17.39 -52.08
CA PRO A 547 -55.55 -17.41 -53.43
C PRO A 547 -55.95 -16.08 -54.09
N THR A 548 -54.97 -15.35 -54.59
CA THR A 548 -55.16 -14.03 -55.24
C THR A 548 -56.01 -14.08 -56.49
N ALA A 549 -56.57 -15.27 -56.84
CA ALA A 549 -57.38 -15.49 -58.01
C ALA A 549 -58.92 -15.51 -57.78
N ASP A 550 -59.36 -15.61 -56.51
CA ASP A 550 -60.77 -15.70 -56.23
C ASP A 550 -61.18 -14.86 -55.02
N LEU A 551 -60.92 -13.58 -55.07
CA LEU A 551 -61.55 -12.61 -54.18
C LEU A 551 -63.00 -12.39 -54.76
N LEU A 552 -63.89 -13.21 -54.27
CA LEU A 552 -65.30 -12.86 -54.35
C LEU A 552 -65.56 -11.74 -53.35
N ASP A 553 -65.68 -10.53 -53.85
CA ASP A 553 -66.11 -9.39 -53.07
C ASP A 553 -67.59 -9.53 -52.78
N VAL A 554 -67.95 -10.24 -51.73
CA VAL A 554 -69.32 -10.35 -51.27
C VAL A 554 -69.67 -9.18 -50.39
N VAL A 555 -70.38 -8.22 -50.92
CA VAL A 555 -70.94 -7.10 -50.16
C VAL A 555 -72.28 -7.50 -49.56
N PHE A 556 -72.31 -7.63 -48.23
CA PHE A 556 -73.59 -7.85 -47.52
C PHE A 556 -74.32 -6.54 -47.28
N ARG A 557 -75.56 -6.46 -47.66
CA ARG A 557 -76.44 -5.38 -47.23
C ARG A 557 -77.00 -5.71 -45.84
N ASN A 558 -77.37 -4.68 -45.13
CA ASN A 558 -77.95 -4.79 -43.79
C ASN A 558 -79.28 -5.53 -43.69
N ASP A 559 -79.85 -5.94 -44.84
CA ASP A 559 -81.12 -6.74 -44.97
C ASP A 559 -80.84 -8.26 -45.14
N GLY A 560 -79.56 -8.67 -45.09
CA GLY A 560 -79.14 -10.07 -45.18
C GLY A 560 -79.21 -10.65 -46.62
N SER A 561 -79.30 -9.84 -47.66
CA SER A 561 -79.27 -10.32 -49.04
C SER A 561 -77.88 -10.19 -49.68
N ALA A 562 -77.39 -11.26 -50.34
CA ALA A 562 -76.17 -11.22 -51.14
C ALA A 562 -76.52 -10.66 -52.55
N MET A 563 -75.67 -9.69 -53.00
CA MET A 563 -75.71 -9.24 -54.39
C MET A 563 -74.51 -9.70 -55.17
N ASP A 564 -74.70 -10.26 -56.30
CA ASP A 564 -73.69 -10.58 -57.28
C ASP A 564 -73.16 -9.27 -57.90
N ASN A 565 -71.86 -9.08 -57.79
CA ASN A 565 -71.17 -7.84 -58.17
C ASN A 565 -70.59 -7.91 -59.60
N SER A 566 -71.27 -8.55 -60.50
CA SER A 566 -70.84 -8.72 -61.91
C SER A 566 -70.89 -7.47 -62.77
N SER A 567 -71.18 -6.27 -62.23
CA SER A 567 -71.43 -5.11 -63.10
C SER A 567 -70.91 -3.73 -62.64
N SER A 568 -70.04 -3.62 -61.66
CA SER A 568 -69.34 -2.34 -61.44
C SER A 568 -68.07 -2.48 -60.59
N ALA A 569 -66.93 -2.50 -61.26
CA ALA A 569 -65.62 -2.43 -60.64
C ALA A 569 -65.35 -1.02 -60.10
N THR A 570 -65.49 -0.84 -58.82
CA THR A 570 -64.84 0.31 -58.14
C THR A 570 -63.93 -0.26 -57.06
N PRO A 571 -62.59 -0.05 -57.12
CA PRO A 571 -61.69 -0.63 -56.15
C PRO A 571 -61.87 0.07 -54.80
N VAL A 572 -62.17 -0.70 -53.73
CA VAL A 572 -62.18 -0.23 -52.37
C VAL A 572 -60.70 -0.10 -51.93
N ARG A 573 -60.21 1.11 -51.71
CA ARG A 573 -58.90 1.44 -51.18
C ARG A 573 -58.82 0.97 -49.72
N ARG A 574 -57.96 0.04 -49.43
CA ARG A 574 -57.63 -0.29 -48.04
C ARG A 574 -56.99 0.94 -47.37
N MET A 575 -57.55 1.41 -46.30
CA MET A 575 -56.79 2.32 -45.37
C MET A 575 -55.83 1.50 -44.55
N PRO A 576 -54.57 1.99 -44.32
CA PRO A 576 -53.67 1.34 -43.44
C PRO A 576 -54.13 1.50 -41.99
N SER A 577 -54.18 0.40 -41.23
CA SER A 577 -54.45 0.42 -39.81
C SER A 577 -53.31 1.16 -39.09
N SER A 578 -53.60 2.33 -38.54
CA SER A 578 -52.77 2.97 -37.54
C SER A 578 -52.80 2.12 -36.27
N ARG A 579 -51.65 1.63 -35.86
CA ARG A 579 -51.44 1.14 -34.49
C ARG A 579 -51.23 2.34 -33.56
N PRO A 580 -51.68 2.28 -32.30
CA PRO A 580 -51.21 3.14 -31.24
C PRO A 580 -49.82 2.72 -30.75
#